data_d452edccef8c33c2b309343d17dc0dd8
#
_entry.id   d452edccef8c33c2b309343d17dc0dd8
#
_cell.length_a   1.000
_cell.length_b   1.000
_cell.length_c   1.000
_cell.angle_alpha   90.00
_cell.angle_beta   90.00
_cell.angle_gamma   90.00
#
_symmetry.space_group_name_H-M   'P 1'
#
loop_
_entity.id
_entity.type
_entity.pdbx_description
1 polymer ?
#
loop_
_entity_poly.entity_id
_entity_poly.type
_entity_poly.pdbx_seq_one_letter_code
_entity_poly.pdbx_strand_id
1 'polypeptide(L)'
;MNHAIALQPLDWLNLFFYYISISLLAVGGAIATAPDMHRFLVERQGWLTDLQFNASIAIAQAAPGPNVLFIALLGWNVGINAGGAGPAGWASGALGMVLSMVGIMLPSTTLTWLATRWGHRNRERRSVRAFKQGMAPVVIGLLLAT
;
A
#
# COMPACT_ATOMS: atom_id res chain seq x y z
N MET A 1 -24.93 -0.29 -2.26
CA MET A 1 -25.36 0.61 -1.16
C MET A 1 -24.19 1.49 -0.81
N ASN A 2 -24.32 2.81 -0.99
CA ASN A 2 -23.22 3.73 -0.66
C ASN A 2 -23.14 3.85 0.86
N HIS A 3 -22.01 3.47 1.43
CA HIS A 3 -21.69 3.68 2.84
C HIS A 3 -21.25 5.14 3.00
N ALA A 4 -22.23 6.03 3.28
CA ALA A 4 -21.92 7.44 3.45
C ALA A 4 -21.21 7.69 4.78
N ILE A 5 -20.02 8.29 4.72
CA ILE A 5 -19.23 8.69 5.88
C ILE A 5 -18.92 10.19 5.78
N ALA A 6 -18.74 10.84 6.92
CA ALA A 6 -18.30 12.23 6.98
C ALA A 6 -16.83 12.28 7.38
N LEU A 7 -15.93 12.45 6.39
CA LEU A 7 -14.49 12.60 6.65
C LEU A 7 -14.17 14.06 6.93
N GLN A 8 -13.47 14.31 8.02
CA GLN A 8 -12.86 15.60 8.33
C GLN A 8 -11.51 15.74 7.62
N PRO A 9 -11.00 16.95 7.43
CA PRO A 9 -9.65 17.15 6.85
C PRO A 9 -8.54 16.39 7.59
N LEU A 10 -8.70 16.19 8.90
CA LEU A 10 -7.77 15.43 9.73
C LEU A 10 -7.78 13.91 9.38
N ASP A 11 -8.91 13.37 8.95
CA ASP A 11 -9.02 11.96 8.61
C ASP A 11 -8.23 11.61 7.34
N TRP A 12 -8.12 12.56 6.39
CA TRP A 12 -7.26 12.42 5.23
C TRP A 12 -5.78 12.34 5.60
N LEU A 13 -5.35 13.12 6.59
CA LEU A 13 -4.00 13.04 7.14
C LEU A 13 -3.79 11.71 7.88
N ASN A 14 -4.78 11.25 8.64
CA ASN A 14 -4.74 9.95 9.33
C ASN A 14 -4.62 8.80 8.32
N LEU A 15 -5.36 8.84 7.21
CA LEU A 15 -5.26 7.88 6.12
C LEU A 15 -3.84 7.86 5.52
N PHE A 16 -3.30 9.03 5.21
CA PHE A 16 -1.97 9.18 4.64
C PHE A 16 -0.87 8.66 5.57
N PHE A 17 -0.85 9.09 6.83
CA PHE A 17 0.14 8.65 7.81
C PHE A 17 0.01 7.18 8.16
N TYR A 18 -1.20 6.63 8.14
CA TYR A 18 -1.43 5.21 8.29
C TYR A 18 -0.74 4.42 7.17
N TYR A 19 -0.91 4.80 5.91
CA TYR A 19 -0.24 4.12 4.80
C TYR A 19 1.28 4.29 4.81
N ILE A 20 1.81 5.42 5.29
CA ILE A 20 3.25 5.59 5.56
C ILE A 20 3.72 4.56 6.59
N SER A 21 3.00 4.40 7.69
CA SER A 21 3.35 3.46 8.76
C SER A 21 3.31 2.01 8.28
N ILE A 22 2.27 1.64 7.56
CA ILE A 22 2.12 0.30 6.98
C ILE A 22 3.22 0.01 5.94
N SER A 23 3.64 1.00 5.17
CA SER A 23 4.72 0.83 4.20
C SER A 23 6.04 0.39 4.84
N LEU A 24 6.33 0.87 6.04
CA LEU A 24 7.53 0.47 6.78
C LEU A 24 7.42 -0.95 7.36
N LEU A 25 6.21 -1.42 7.61
CA LEU A 25 5.92 -2.75 8.14
C LEU A 25 5.72 -3.81 7.05
N ALA A 26 5.52 -3.41 5.80
CA ALA A 26 5.19 -4.28 4.66
C ALA A 26 6.38 -5.11 4.16
N VAL A 27 7.08 -5.77 5.08
CA VAL A 27 8.14 -6.73 4.76
C VAL A 27 7.48 -8.00 4.20
N GLY A 28 7.73 -8.29 2.92
CA GLY A 28 7.07 -9.40 2.21
C GLY A 28 5.96 -9.00 1.25
N GLY A 29 5.71 -7.68 1.12
CA GLY A 29 4.75 -7.10 0.17
C GLY A 29 3.49 -6.55 0.84
N ALA A 30 2.85 -5.62 0.16
CA ALA A 30 1.69 -4.89 0.69
C ALA A 30 0.50 -5.82 1.06
N ILE A 31 0.34 -6.94 0.37
CA ILE A 31 -0.75 -7.89 0.66
C ILE A 31 -0.60 -8.57 2.02
N ALA A 32 0.62 -8.72 2.53
CA ALA A 32 0.86 -9.29 3.86
C ALA A 32 0.29 -8.39 4.99
N THR A 33 0.08 -7.11 4.72
CA THR A 33 -0.51 -6.15 5.67
C THR A 33 -2.02 -5.99 5.51
N ALA A 34 -2.67 -6.77 4.63
CA ALA A 34 -4.12 -6.70 4.43
C ALA A 34 -4.95 -6.89 5.71
N PRO A 35 -4.61 -7.80 6.66
CA PRO A 35 -5.33 -7.90 7.93
C PRO A 35 -5.28 -6.62 8.78
N ASP A 36 -4.12 -5.95 8.81
CA ASP A 36 -3.98 -4.69 9.54
C ASP A 36 -4.77 -3.56 8.87
N MET A 37 -4.78 -3.54 7.52
CA MET A 37 -5.60 -2.58 6.76
C MET A 37 -7.10 -2.80 6.99
N HIS A 38 -7.56 -4.05 7.01
CA HIS A 38 -8.94 -4.38 7.33
C HIS A 38 -9.33 -3.86 8.71
N ARG A 39 -8.53 -4.20 9.70
CA ARG A 39 -8.74 -3.76 11.08
C ARG A 39 -8.80 -2.24 11.23
N PHE A 40 -7.96 -1.52 10.50
CA PHE A 40 -7.96 -0.06 10.55
C PHE A 40 -9.13 0.55 9.78
N LEU A 41 -9.30 0.20 8.50
CA LEU A 41 -10.26 0.85 7.59
C LEU A 41 -11.71 0.42 7.84
N VAL A 42 -11.92 -0.83 8.25
CA VAL A 42 -13.27 -1.40 8.46
C VAL A 42 -13.66 -1.36 9.93
N GLU A 43 -12.85 -1.99 10.82
CA GLU A 43 -13.25 -2.18 12.20
C GLU A 43 -13.08 -0.91 13.06
N ARG A 44 -11.97 -0.17 12.91
CA ARG A 44 -11.66 0.99 13.75
C ARG A 44 -12.28 2.27 13.24
N GLN A 45 -12.12 2.55 11.95
CA GLN A 45 -12.57 3.80 11.35
C GLN A 45 -13.97 3.68 10.72
N GLY A 46 -14.37 2.48 10.34
CA GLY A 46 -15.66 2.28 9.65
C GLY A 46 -15.74 3.01 8.32
N TRP A 47 -14.59 3.29 7.67
CA TRP A 47 -14.56 4.00 6.39
C TRP A 47 -14.92 3.13 5.21
N LEU A 48 -14.76 1.80 5.38
CA LEU A 48 -15.13 0.79 4.38
C LEU A 48 -16.01 -0.27 5.00
N THR A 49 -16.81 -0.92 4.15
CA THR A 49 -17.49 -2.17 4.51
C THR A 49 -16.59 -3.37 4.19
N ASP A 50 -16.84 -4.52 4.85
CA ASP A 50 -16.16 -5.79 4.54
C ASP A 50 -16.25 -6.14 3.06
N LEU A 51 -17.41 -5.91 2.46
CA LEU A 51 -17.65 -6.19 1.05
C LEU A 51 -16.76 -5.32 0.16
N GLN A 52 -16.66 -4.02 0.43
CA GLN A 52 -15.82 -3.10 -0.33
C GLN A 52 -14.34 -3.45 -0.19
N PHE A 53 -13.90 -3.81 1.02
CA PHE A 53 -12.53 -4.22 1.29
C PHE A 53 -12.16 -5.48 0.49
N ASN A 54 -12.95 -6.54 0.64
CA ASN A 54 -12.71 -7.82 -0.02
C ASN A 54 -12.82 -7.72 -1.55
N ALA A 55 -13.81 -6.96 -2.06
CA ALA A 55 -13.97 -6.71 -3.49
C ALA A 55 -12.77 -5.96 -4.07
N SER A 56 -12.21 -4.99 -3.35
CA SER A 56 -11.01 -4.24 -3.78
C SER A 56 -9.80 -5.17 -3.95
N ILE A 57 -9.60 -6.09 -3.02
CA ILE A 57 -8.53 -7.10 -3.12
C ILE A 57 -8.80 -8.05 -4.30
N ALA A 58 -10.02 -8.58 -4.42
CA ALA A 58 -10.37 -9.52 -5.48
C ALA A 58 -10.19 -8.92 -6.88
N ILE A 59 -10.65 -7.67 -7.10
CA ILE A 59 -10.50 -6.96 -8.37
C ILE A 59 -9.02 -6.73 -8.68
N ALA A 60 -8.24 -6.28 -7.71
CA ALA A 60 -6.82 -6.03 -7.90
C ALA A 60 -6.03 -7.31 -8.21
N GLN A 61 -6.40 -8.45 -7.62
CA GLN A 61 -5.76 -9.74 -7.87
C GLN A 61 -6.16 -10.33 -9.24
N ALA A 62 -7.37 -10.03 -9.72
CA ALA A 62 -7.82 -10.46 -11.04
C ALA A 62 -7.23 -9.59 -12.17
N ALA A 63 -6.84 -8.36 -11.89
CA ALA A 63 -6.26 -7.45 -12.87
C ALA A 63 -4.77 -7.74 -13.10
N PRO A 64 -4.30 -7.77 -14.35
CA PRO A 64 -2.88 -7.87 -14.63
C PRO A 64 -2.18 -6.57 -14.18
N GLY A 65 -1.35 -6.65 -13.14
CA GLY A 65 -0.67 -5.45 -12.65
C GLY A 65 0.05 -5.66 -11.31
N PRO A 66 0.63 -4.60 -10.76
CA PRO A 66 1.33 -4.68 -9.49
C PRO A 66 0.35 -4.94 -8.34
N ASN A 67 0.75 -5.79 -7.42
CA ASN A 67 -0.04 -6.21 -6.24
C ASN A 67 -0.49 -5.03 -5.34
N VAL A 68 0.03 -3.84 -5.55
CA VAL A 68 -0.30 -2.63 -4.79
C VAL A 68 -1.62 -1.97 -5.26
N LEU A 69 -2.19 -2.41 -6.38
CA LEU A 69 -3.44 -1.85 -6.93
C LEU A 69 -4.63 -1.90 -5.96
N PHE A 70 -4.70 -2.92 -5.11
CA PHE A 70 -5.79 -2.98 -4.12
C PHE A 70 -5.80 -1.76 -3.17
N ILE A 71 -4.63 -1.18 -2.86
CA ILE A 71 -4.51 0.02 -2.03
C ILE A 71 -5.13 1.23 -2.72
N ALA A 72 -4.93 1.36 -4.04
CA ALA A 72 -5.57 2.40 -4.83
C ALA A 72 -7.10 2.29 -4.78
N LEU A 73 -7.63 1.07 -4.89
CA LEU A 73 -9.06 0.80 -4.81
C LEU A 73 -9.62 1.03 -3.40
N LEU A 74 -8.88 0.66 -2.35
CA LEU A 74 -9.27 0.96 -0.97
C LEU A 74 -9.37 2.47 -0.75
N GLY A 75 -8.35 3.24 -1.15
CA GLY A 75 -8.35 4.70 -1.06
C GLY A 75 -9.48 5.34 -1.88
N TRP A 76 -9.73 4.82 -3.09
CA TRP A 76 -10.83 5.25 -3.92
C TRP A 76 -12.19 5.05 -3.23
N ASN A 77 -12.44 3.86 -2.68
CA ASN A 77 -13.69 3.55 -2.00
C ASN A 77 -13.90 4.40 -0.73
N VAL A 78 -12.84 4.66 0.05
CA VAL A 78 -12.89 5.61 1.19
C VAL A 78 -13.33 6.99 0.70
N GLY A 79 -12.73 7.48 -0.38
CA GLY A 79 -13.07 8.79 -0.94
C GLY A 79 -14.51 8.87 -1.50
N ILE A 80 -14.96 7.82 -2.22
CA ILE A 80 -16.34 7.75 -2.71
C ILE A 80 -17.35 7.74 -1.55
N ASN A 81 -17.05 6.99 -0.49
CA ASN A 81 -17.92 6.93 0.69
C ASN A 81 -17.99 8.29 1.40
N ALA A 82 -16.91 9.09 1.34
CA ALA A 82 -16.87 10.44 1.92
C ALA A 82 -17.55 11.50 1.07
N GLY A 83 -17.33 11.46 -0.26
CA GLY A 83 -17.84 12.48 -1.17
C GLY A 83 -19.25 12.22 -1.69
N GLY A 84 -19.79 11.01 -1.46
CA GLY A 84 -21.09 10.60 -1.95
C GLY A 84 -21.17 10.36 -3.46
N ALA A 85 -22.38 10.38 -4.00
CA ALA A 85 -22.62 10.20 -5.42
C ALA A 85 -22.37 11.50 -6.21
N GLY A 86 -21.78 11.37 -7.41
CA GLY A 86 -21.58 12.49 -8.34
C GLY A 86 -20.16 13.01 -8.42
N PRO A 87 -19.95 14.19 -9.04
CA PRO A 87 -18.60 14.73 -9.28
C PRO A 87 -17.75 14.93 -8.03
N ALA A 88 -18.40 15.32 -6.92
CA ALA A 88 -17.72 15.51 -5.63
C ALA A 88 -17.17 14.17 -5.09
N GLY A 89 -17.94 13.08 -5.20
CA GLY A 89 -17.49 11.75 -4.82
C GLY A 89 -16.33 11.25 -5.67
N TRP A 90 -16.34 11.53 -6.96
CA TRP A 90 -15.24 11.15 -7.85
C TRP A 90 -13.95 11.91 -7.52
N ALA A 91 -14.06 13.21 -7.23
CA ALA A 91 -12.91 14.00 -6.79
C ALA A 91 -12.34 13.50 -5.46
N SER A 92 -13.20 13.21 -4.49
CA SER A 92 -12.80 12.63 -3.19
C SER A 92 -12.21 11.23 -3.36
N GLY A 93 -12.78 10.41 -4.26
CA GLY A 93 -12.24 9.10 -4.61
C GLY A 93 -10.83 9.19 -5.19
N ALA A 94 -10.63 10.09 -6.15
CA ALA A 94 -9.31 10.34 -6.74
C ALA A 94 -8.30 10.82 -5.68
N LEU A 95 -8.72 11.70 -4.78
CA LEU A 95 -7.89 12.17 -3.67
C LEU A 95 -7.52 11.03 -2.72
N GLY A 96 -8.46 10.20 -2.31
CA GLY A 96 -8.22 9.03 -1.47
C GLY A 96 -7.27 8.03 -2.12
N MET A 97 -7.45 7.77 -3.42
CA MET A 97 -6.56 6.92 -4.21
C MET A 97 -5.13 7.46 -4.22
N VAL A 98 -4.95 8.76 -4.52
CA VAL A 98 -3.62 9.39 -4.59
C VAL A 98 -2.94 9.38 -3.22
N LEU A 99 -3.64 9.78 -2.16
CA LEU A 99 -3.08 9.81 -0.80
C LEU A 99 -2.64 8.41 -0.34
N SER A 100 -3.45 7.39 -0.59
CA SER A 100 -3.11 6.00 -0.22
C SER A 100 -1.91 5.49 -1.00
N MET A 101 -1.87 5.72 -2.31
CA MET A 101 -0.76 5.29 -3.17
C MET A 101 0.54 6.03 -2.84
N VAL A 102 0.49 7.35 -2.68
CA VAL A 102 1.68 8.13 -2.29
C VAL A 102 2.15 7.71 -0.89
N GLY A 103 1.23 7.55 0.06
CA GLY A 103 1.55 7.13 1.43
C GLY A 103 2.28 5.79 1.47
N ILE A 104 1.82 4.78 0.74
CA ILE A 104 2.44 3.46 0.74
C ILE A 104 3.74 3.41 -0.06
N MET A 105 3.84 4.15 -1.16
CA MET A 105 5.02 4.11 -2.03
C MET A 105 6.17 5.01 -1.56
N LEU A 106 5.88 6.13 -0.90
CA LEU A 106 6.88 7.12 -0.53
C LEU A 106 7.99 6.55 0.37
N PRO A 107 7.68 5.86 1.50
CA PRO A 107 8.74 5.29 2.35
C PRO A 107 9.48 4.15 1.65
N SER A 108 8.80 3.25 0.96
CA SER A 108 9.42 2.10 0.30
C SER A 108 10.36 2.53 -0.83
N THR A 109 9.97 3.52 -1.65
CA THR A 109 10.82 4.04 -2.72
C THR A 109 12.02 4.81 -2.18
N THR A 110 11.83 5.64 -1.15
CA THR A 110 12.94 6.37 -0.51
C THR A 110 13.94 5.42 0.15
N LEU A 111 13.46 4.41 0.88
CA LEU A 111 14.33 3.39 1.49
C LEU A 111 15.10 2.60 0.43
N THR A 112 14.43 2.16 -0.64
CA THR A 112 15.06 1.43 -1.73
C THR A 112 16.12 2.29 -2.42
N TRP A 113 15.81 3.55 -2.70
CA TRP A 113 16.76 4.49 -3.30
C TRP A 113 17.98 4.71 -2.41
N LEU A 114 17.77 4.97 -1.10
CA LEU A 114 18.85 5.15 -0.14
C LEU A 114 19.71 3.89 0.00
N ALA A 115 19.08 2.73 0.13
CA ALA A 115 19.77 1.45 0.25
C ALA A 115 20.60 1.13 -1.00
N THR A 116 20.02 1.38 -2.19
CA THR A 116 20.72 1.18 -3.47
C THR A 116 21.90 2.12 -3.60
N ARG A 117 21.70 3.41 -3.31
CA ARG A 117 22.78 4.42 -3.34
C ARG A 117 23.91 4.08 -2.36
N TRP A 118 23.55 3.69 -1.14
CA TRP A 118 24.50 3.25 -0.13
C TRP A 118 25.25 1.98 -0.56
N GLY A 119 24.55 0.98 -1.09
CA GLY A 119 25.11 -0.25 -1.59
C GLY A 119 26.07 -0.04 -2.77
N HIS A 120 25.72 0.86 -3.69
CA HIS A 120 26.62 1.25 -4.78
C HIS A 120 27.90 1.93 -4.30
N ARG A 121 27.77 2.86 -3.34
CA ARG A 121 28.91 3.59 -2.76
C ARG A 121 29.84 2.68 -1.96
N ASN A 122 29.30 1.61 -1.36
CA ASN A 122 30.03 0.69 -0.50
C ASN A 122 30.21 -0.71 -1.13
N ARG A 123 30.08 -0.84 -2.44
CA ARG A 123 30.12 -2.12 -3.17
C ARG A 123 31.41 -2.94 -2.95
N GLU A 124 32.52 -2.29 -2.61
CA GLU A 124 33.82 -2.90 -2.38
C GLU A 124 34.01 -3.40 -0.95
N ARG A 125 33.12 -3.02 -0.04
CA ARG A 125 33.17 -3.52 1.33
C ARG A 125 32.88 -5.02 1.38
N ARG A 126 33.70 -5.77 2.10
CA ARG A 126 33.58 -7.23 2.23
C ARG A 126 32.19 -7.67 2.68
N SER A 127 31.58 -6.94 3.64
CA SER A 127 30.23 -7.22 4.13
C SER A 127 29.13 -7.07 3.07
N VAL A 128 29.20 -6.04 2.21
CA VAL A 128 28.23 -5.83 1.12
C VAL A 128 28.37 -6.91 0.06
N ARG A 129 29.61 -7.30 -0.24
CA ARG A 129 29.92 -8.37 -1.20
C ARG A 129 29.44 -9.74 -0.67
N ALA A 130 29.73 -10.04 0.59
CA ALA A 130 29.28 -11.28 1.23
C ALA A 130 27.75 -11.36 1.30
N PHE A 131 27.06 -10.26 1.62
CA PHE A 131 25.59 -10.21 1.63
C PHE A 131 25.02 -10.50 0.24
N LYS A 132 25.53 -9.84 -0.81
CA LYS A 132 25.08 -10.11 -2.20
C LYS A 132 25.31 -11.56 -2.62
N GLN A 133 26.47 -12.13 -2.29
CA GLN A 133 26.79 -13.52 -2.61
C GLN A 133 25.90 -14.51 -1.85
N GLY A 134 25.59 -14.22 -0.57
CA GLY A 134 24.71 -15.05 0.24
C GLY A 134 23.24 -14.98 -0.19
N MET A 135 22.79 -13.82 -0.70
CA MET A 135 21.39 -13.65 -1.17
C MET A 135 21.15 -14.27 -2.55
N ALA A 136 22.17 -14.38 -3.40
CA ALA A 136 22.01 -14.89 -4.76
C ALA A 136 21.37 -16.31 -4.81
N PRO A 137 21.84 -17.31 -4.04
CA PRO A 137 21.25 -18.66 -4.09
C PRO A 137 19.82 -18.69 -3.53
N VAL A 138 19.50 -17.80 -2.56
CA VAL A 138 18.14 -17.71 -2.01
C VAL A 138 17.16 -17.19 -3.06
N VAL A 139 17.54 -16.15 -3.81
CA VAL A 139 16.71 -15.60 -4.89
C VAL A 139 16.53 -16.62 -6.02
N ILE A 140 17.61 -17.32 -6.41
CA ILE A 140 17.53 -18.36 -7.44
C ILE A 140 16.62 -19.51 -6.97
N GLY A 141 16.76 -19.95 -5.71
CA GLY A 141 15.92 -20.99 -5.13
C GLY A 141 14.43 -20.62 -5.12
N LEU A 142 14.10 -19.37 -4.78
CA LEU A 142 12.72 -18.85 -4.81
C LEU A 142 12.17 -18.80 -6.24
N LEU A 143 12.97 -18.38 -7.22
CA LEU A 143 12.55 -18.33 -8.64
C LEU A 143 12.34 -19.72 -9.24
N LEU A 144 13.06 -20.73 -8.78
CA LEU A 144 12.89 -22.11 -9.23
C LEU A 144 11.73 -22.84 -8.54
N ALA A 145 11.26 -22.31 -7.39
CA ALA A 145 10.16 -22.88 -6.61
C ALA A 145 8.79 -22.35 -7.06
N THR A 146 8.72 -21.34 -7.93
CA THR A 146 7.50 -20.77 -8.51
C THR A 146 7.27 -21.27 -9.92
#